data_c22ce6c34992fb068aa79de166ce7a16
#
_entry.id   c22ce6c34992fb068aa79de166ce7a16
#
_cell.length_a   1.000
_cell.length_b   1.000
_cell.length_c   1.000
_cell.angle_alpha   90.00
_cell.angle_beta   90.00
_cell.angle_gamma   90.00
#
_symmetry.space_group_name_H-M   'P 1'
#
loop_
_entity.id
_entity.type
_entity.pdbx_description
1 polymer ?
#
loop_
_entity_poly.entity_id
_entity_poly.type
_entity_poly.pdbx_seq_one_letter_code
_entity_poly.pdbx_strand_id
1 'polypeptide(L)'
;MEEDLQYIPIEDFETLNGLKVQKINLSYQVFGKKLGTAPVILVNHALTGNSLVTGKNGWWSEIIGKEKPIDISKYSILCFNIPGNGFNEDNFDYNLDLNLGDIALLFIKALEKMKLPKLHAVIGGSIGGCLIWEMIALKNDLASLIIPVAADWKSNDWLIANTFLQDRILKNSKDPVSDARIHAMTFYRSPKSFNTRFNRTKSLDKKMYNVESWLSHHGVKLRQRFSLESYIFMNRLLSSTDITRDGQTFENKISKINSSIHVISIDSDIFFLPEEDQETVSIARKNNLDIKNHIINSIHGHDAFLIETKQISDIFTKIF
;
A
#
# COMPACT_ATOMS: atom_id res chain seq x y z
N MET A 1 -8.76 22.34 2.99
CA MET A 1 -10.14 21.78 2.96
C MET A 1 -9.94 20.26 2.96
N GLU A 2 -10.59 19.55 3.88
CA GLU A 2 -10.72 18.11 3.75
C GLU A 2 -11.67 17.91 2.57
N GLU A 3 -11.20 17.28 1.51
CA GLU A 3 -12.06 17.02 0.36
C GLU A 3 -13.01 15.87 0.70
N ASP A 4 -14.27 16.03 0.30
CA ASP A 4 -15.34 15.11 0.65
C ASP A 4 -15.08 13.71 0.09
N LEU A 5 -15.37 12.68 0.89
CA LEU A 5 -15.37 11.31 0.44
C LEU A 5 -16.48 11.10 -0.59
N GLN A 6 -16.09 10.56 -1.73
CA GLN A 6 -16.97 10.29 -2.86
C GLN A 6 -17.11 8.78 -3.07
N TYR A 7 -18.15 8.37 -3.80
CA TYR A 7 -18.43 6.96 -4.08
C TYR A 7 -18.69 6.75 -5.56
N ILE A 8 -18.14 5.66 -6.10
CA ILE A 8 -18.43 5.20 -7.45
C ILE A 8 -18.94 3.75 -7.37
N PRO A 9 -20.20 3.48 -7.76
CA PRO A 9 -20.73 2.12 -7.79
C PRO A 9 -20.13 1.36 -8.97
N ILE A 10 -19.60 0.18 -8.71
CA ILE A 10 -19.23 -0.80 -9.75
C ILE A 10 -20.26 -1.91 -9.67
N GLU A 11 -21.11 -1.96 -10.67
CA GLU A 11 -22.20 -2.93 -10.79
C GLU A 11 -21.74 -4.15 -11.59
N ASP A 12 -22.37 -5.30 -11.35
CA ASP A 12 -22.09 -6.57 -12.03
C ASP A 12 -20.58 -6.90 -12.06
N PHE A 13 -19.92 -6.70 -10.92
CA PHE A 13 -18.49 -6.98 -10.81
C PHE A 13 -18.24 -8.47 -10.82
N GLU A 14 -17.45 -8.93 -11.79
CA GLU A 14 -16.97 -10.31 -11.85
C GLU A 14 -15.49 -10.35 -11.49
N THR A 15 -15.13 -11.17 -10.49
CA THR A 15 -13.76 -11.37 -10.03
C THR A 15 -12.94 -12.16 -11.04
N LEU A 16 -11.64 -12.22 -10.86
CA LEU A 16 -10.73 -13.01 -11.71
C LEU A 16 -11.08 -14.52 -11.71
N ASN A 17 -11.69 -14.99 -10.63
CA ASN A 17 -12.14 -16.38 -10.49
C ASN A 17 -13.62 -16.60 -10.86
N GLY A 18 -14.29 -15.59 -11.42
CA GLY A 18 -15.68 -15.69 -11.90
C GLY A 18 -16.76 -15.55 -10.83
N LEU A 19 -16.42 -15.14 -9.59
CA LEU A 19 -17.41 -14.76 -8.58
C LEU A 19 -18.12 -13.49 -9.02
N LYS A 20 -19.46 -13.51 -9.07
CA LYS A 20 -20.27 -12.35 -9.43
C LYS A 20 -20.75 -11.61 -8.19
N VAL A 21 -20.40 -10.33 -8.09
CA VAL A 21 -20.83 -9.41 -7.04
C VAL A 21 -21.72 -8.37 -7.67
N GLN A 22 -22.96 -8.28 -7.23
CA GLN A 22 -23.96 -7.40 -7.84
C GLN A 22 -23.51 -5.93 -7.85
N LYS A 23 -22.91 -5.47 -6.75
CA LYS A 23 -22.48 -4.08 -6.62
C LYS A 23 -21.39 -3.93 -5.55
N ILE A 24 -20.35 -3.18 -5.87
CA ILE A 24 -19.36 -2.67 -4.90
C ILE A 24 -19.36 -1.14 -4.98
N ASN A 25 -19.61 -0.46 -3.87
CA ASN A 25 -19.48 0.99 -3.77
C ASN A 25 -18.04 1.33 -3.41
N LEU A 26 -17.25 1.72 -4.40
CA LEU A 26 -15.85 2.10 -4.18
C LEU A 26 -15.77 3.54 -3.71
N SER A 27 -15.26 3.77 -2.52
CA SER A 27 -15.05 5.12 -1.99
C SER A 27 -13.70 5.69 -2.44
N TYR A 28 -13.62 7.01 -2.63
CA TYR A 28 -12.42 7.71 -3.08
C TYR A 28 -12.41 9.18 -2.69
N GLN A 29 -11.24 9.77 -2.72
CA GLN A 29 -11.04 11.21 -2.60
C GLN A 29 -10.17 11.73 -3.74
N VAL A 30 -10.37 13.00 -4.11
CA VAL A 30 -9.56 13.70 -5.12
C VAL A 30 -8.99 14.96 -4.49
N PHE A 31 -7.71 15.18 -4.61
CA PHE A 31 -7.03 16.37 -4.10
C PHE A 31 -6.36 17.14 -5.23
N GLY A 32 -6.28 18.45 -5.05
CA GLY A 32 -5.61 19.35 -6.01
C GLY A 32 -6.49 19.72 -7.19
N LYS A 33 -6.05 19.45 -8.41
CA LYS A 33 -6.81 19.80 -9.62
C LYS A 33 -8.00 18.87 -9.81
N LYS A 34 -9.09 19.40 -10.37
CA LYS A 34 -10.26 18.60 -10.75
C LYS A 34 -9.86 17.53 -11.77
N LEU A 35 -10.43 16.32 -11.64
CA LEU A 35 -10.23 15.24 -12.60
C LEU A 35 -10.58 15.71 -14.03
N GLY A 36 -9.74 15.33 -15.00
CA GLY A 36 -9.89 15.73 -16.39
C GLY A 36 -9.32 17.12 -16.73
N THR A 37 -8.81 17.89 -15.75
CA THR A 37 -8.22 19.22 -16.01
C THR A 37 -6.70 19.26 -15.83
N ALA A 38 -6.11 18.19 -15.29
CA ALA A 38 -4.67 18.04 -15.09
C ALA A 38 -4.27 16.55 -15.16
N PRO A 39 -2.97 16.24 -15.31
CA PRO A 39 -2.52 14.86 -15.24
C PRO A 39 -2.90 14.22 -13.90
N VAL A 40 -3.37 12.95 -13.95
CA VAL A 40 -3.88 12.24 -12.77
C VAL A 40 -2.80 11.35 -12.21
N ILE A 41 -2.59 11.44 -10.90
CA ILE A 41 -1.75 10.53 -10.10
C ILE A 41 -2.67 9.71 -9.20
N LEU A 42 -2.66 8.39 -9.34
CA LEU A 42 -3.34 7.48 -8.42
C LEU A 42 -2.40 7.14 -7.27
N VAL A 43 -2.87 7.27 -6.03
CA VAL A 43 -2.12 6.88 -4.83
C VAL A 43 -2.84 5.77 -4.10
N ASN A 44 -2.20 4.61 -4.00
CA ASN A 44 -2.71 3.46 -3.26
C ASN A 44 -2.19 3.47 -1.83
N HIS A 45 -3.08 3.35 -0.86
CA HIS A 45 -2.73 3.37 0.56
C HIS A 45 -2.15 2.04 1.06
N ALA A 46 -1.41 2.09 2.18
CA ALA A 46 -0.89 0.92 2.88
C ALA A 46 -2.01 0.19 3.66
N LEU A 47 -1.71 -0.99 4.24
CA LEU A 47 -2.66 -1.94 4.83
C LEU A 47 -3.67 -1.30 5.81
N THR A 48 -3.23 -0.44 6.69
CA THR A 48 -4.10 0.28 7.66
C THR A 48 -4.31 1.75 7.29
N GLY A 49 -4.03 2.11 6.02
CA GLY A 49 -4.22 3.44 5.47
C GLY A 49 -5.64 3.65 4.92
N ASN A 50 -5.83 4.79 4.29
CA ASN A 50 -7.06 5.19 3.63
C ASN A 50 -6.77 6.23 2.55
N SER A 51 -7.83 6.72 1.89
CA SER A 51 -7.73 7.73 0.82
C SER A 51 -7.26 9.11 1.26
N LEU A 52 -7.16 9.41 2.57
CA LEU A 52 -6.73 10.71 3.08
C LEU A 52 -5.18 10.83 3.01
N VAL A 53 -4.67 11.09 1.80
CA VAL A 53 -3.22 11.06 1.53
C VAL A 53 -2.53 12.39 1.81
N THR A 54 -3.24 13.51 1.75
CA THR A 54 -2.70 14.86 1.95
C THR A 54 -3.64 15.72 2.81
N GLY A 55 -3.23 16.95 3.12
CA GLY A 55 -3.96 17.84 4.04
C GLY A 55 -3.54 17.65 5.50
N LYS A 56 -4.29 18.23 6.43
CA LYS A 56 -3.93 18.28 7.87
C LYS A 56 -3.70 16.89 8.49
N ASN A 57 -4.49 15.91 8.08
CA ASN A 57 -4.46 14.55 8.61
C ASN A 57 -3.98 13.51 7.59
N GLY A 58 -3.48 13.97 6.44
CA GLY A 58 -3.01 13.09 5.37
C GLY A 58 -1.72 12.35 5.78
N TRP A 59 -1.69 11.05 5.50
CA TRP A 59 -0.56 10.21 5.91
C TRP A 59 0.72 10.45 5.10
N TRP A 60 0.64 11.15 3.96
CA TRP A 60 1.78 11.53 3.11
C TRP A 60 1.85 13.04 2.80
N SER A 61 1.32 13.88 3.69
CA SER A 61 1.25 15.34 3.52
C SER A 61 2.62 16.01 3.34
N GLU A 62 3.71 15.38 3.79
CA GLU A 62 5.07 15.89 3.57
C GLU A 62 5.55 15.68 2.12
N ILE A 63 4.93 14.78 1.39
CA ILE A 63 5.30 14.39 0.02
C ILE A 63 4.31 14.94 -1.00
N ILE A 64 3.02 14.95 -0.65
CA ILE A 64 1.91 15.36 -1.52
C ILE A 64 1.27 16.62 -0.93
N GLY A 65 1.32 17.73 -1.65
CA GLY A 65 0.78 19.00 -1.17
C GLY A 65 1.18 20.16 -2.08
N LYS A 66 0.76 21.35 -1.76
CA LYS A 66 1.21 22.56 -2.47
C LYS A 66 2.70 22.75 -2.27
N GLU A 67 3.45 22.96 -3.35
CA GLU A 67 4.90 23.12 -3.35
C GLU A 67 5.68 21.92 -2.77
N LYS A 68 5.04 20.75 -2.70
CA LYS A 68 5.68 19.48 -2.33
C LYS A 68 6.17 18.75 -3.60
N PRO A 69 6.99 17.71 -3.49
CA PRO A 69 7.46 16.93 -4.65
C PRO A 69 6.33 16.49 -5.59
N ILE A 70 5.20 16.09 -5.03
CA ILE A 70 3.96 15.87 -5.78
C ILE A 70 3.03 17.06 -5.52
N ASP A 71 3.10 18.03 -6.41
CA ASP A 71 2.43 19.33 -6.24
C ASP A 71 0.96 19.27 -6.69
N ILE A 72 0.05 19.38 -5.71
CA ILE A 72 -1.41 19.40 -5.95
C ILE A 72 -1.87 20.62 -6.79
N SER A 73 -1.02 21.64 -6.98
CA SER A 73 -1.31 22.74 -7.90
C SER A 73 -1.11 22.37 -9.37
N LYS A 74 -0.41 21.26 -9.65
CA LYS A 74 -0.10 20.76 -11.00
C LYS A 74 -0.89 19.50 -11.37
N TYR A 75 -1.23 18.66 -10.38
CA TYR A 75 -1.81 17.32 -10.57
C TYR A 75 -3.19 17.20 -9.95
N SER A 76 -3.98 16.25 -10.46
CA SER A 76 -5.14 15.68 -9.79
C SER A 76 -4.69 14.42 -9.05
N ILE A 77 -4.80 14.39 -7.72
CA ILE A 77 -4.41 13.23 -6.91
C ILE A 77 -5.67 12.42 -6.59
N LEU A 78 -5.78 11.24 -7.16
CA LEU A 78 -6.89 10.31 -6.93
C LEU A 78 -6.45 9.23 -5.94
N CYS A 79 -7.27 8.98 -4.92
CA CYS A 79 -7.03 7.93 -3.94
C CYS A 79 -8.30 7.14 -3.73
N PHE A 80 -8.31 5.86 -4.09
CA PHE A 80 -9.36 4.93 -3.72
C PHE A 80 -9.09 4.36 -2.32
N ASN A 81 -10.16 4.04 -1.59
CA ASN A 81 -10.05 3.12 -0.46
C ASN A 81 -10.13 1.68 -0.98
N ILE A 82 -9.22 0.82 -0.55
CA ILE A 82 -9.36 -0.62 -0.77
C ILE A 82 -10.64 -1.05 -0.03
N PRO A 83 -11.65 -1.63 -0.70
CA PRO A 83 -12.88 -2.06 -0.05
C PRO A 83 -12.59 -2.99 1.12
N GLY A 84 -13.29 -2.84 2.21
CA GLY A 84 -13.05 -3.59 3.45
C GLY A 84 -11.97 -3.01 4.35
N ASN A 85 -11.35 -1.85 4.01
CA ASN A 85 -10.40 -1.17 4.90
C ASN A 85 -11.07 -0.46 6.11
N GLY A 86 -12.40 -0.42 6.15
CA GLY A 86 -13.18 0.15 7.24
C GLY A 86 -13.21 1.69 7.30
N PHE A 87 -12.70 2.37 6.29
CA PHE A 87 -12.70 3.84 6.26
C PHE A 87 -14.03 4.36 5.69
N ASN A 88 -14.96 4.76 6.60
CA ASN A 88 -16.29 5.26 6.25
C ASN A 88 -17.05 4.30 5.30
N GLU A 89 -16.87 3.00 5.50
CA GLU A 89 -17.59 1.96 4.78
C GLU A 89 -18.80 1.49 5.58
N ASP A 90 -19.99 1.70 5.00
CA ASP A 90 -21.21 1.10 5.50
C ASP A 90 -21.50 -0.17 4.69
N ASN A 91 -21.64 -1.31 5.38
CA ASN A 91 -22.15 -2.57 4.82
C ASN A 91 -21.22 -3.28 3.78
N PHE A 92 -19.90 -3.27 3.96
CA PHE A 92 -19.03 -4.14 3.18
C PHE A 92 -19.18 -5.60 3.64
N ASP A 93 -19.37 -6.53 2.68
CA ASP A 93 -19.43 -7.96 2.98
C ASP A 93 -18.01 -8.55 3.08
N TYR A 94 -17.51 -8.71 4.29
CA TYR A 94 -16.19 -9.29 4.58
C TYR A 94 -16.06 -10.78 4.25
N ASN A 95 -17.19 -11.48 3.92
CA ASN A 95 -17.18 -12.89 3.50
C ASN A 95 -16.88 -13.03 2.01
N LEU A 96 -16.85 -11.94 1.25
CA LEU A 96 -16.45 -12.00 -0.16
C LEU A 96 -15.04 -12.56 -0.28
N ASP A 97 -14.91 -13.58 -1.11
CA ASP A 97 -13.61 -14.20 -1.42
C ASP A 97 -12.90 -13.41 -2.52
N LEU A 98 -12.34 -12.27 -2.11
CA LEU A 98 -11.56 -11.39 -2.97
C LEU A 98 -10.06 -11.56 -2.69
N ASN A 99 -9.26 -11.52 -3.74
CA ASN A 99 -7.81 -11.41 -3.69
C ASN A 99 -7.35 -10.00 -4.14
N LEU A 100 -6.05 -9.70 -4.01
CA LEU A 100 -5.52 -8.38 -4.36
C LEU A 100 -5.66 -8.06 -5.87
N GLY A 101 -5.61 -9.10 -6.74
CA GLY A 101 -5.87 -8.94 -8.18
C GLY A 101 -7.32 -8.53 -8.47
N ASP A 102 -8.30 -8.99 -7.67
CA ASP A 102 -9.69 -8.55 -7.80
C ASP A 102 -9.84 -7.06 -7.43
N ILE A 103 -9.11 -6.61 -6.40
CA ILE A 103 -9.05 -5.19 -6.05
C ILE A 103 -8.42 -4.36 -7.17
N ALA A 104 -7.37 -4.88 -7.80
CA ALA A 104 -6.74 -4.24 -8.97
C ALA A 104 -7.73 -4.12 -10.13
N LEU A 105 -8.45 -5.19 -10.44
CA LEU A 105 -9.50 -5.19 -11.48
C LEU A 105 -10.61 -4.20 -11.15
N LEU A 106 -11.04 -4.13 -9.89
CA LEU A 106 -12.05 -3.17 -9.43
C LEU A 106 -11.59 -1.72 -9.63
N PHE A 107 -10.35 -1.41 -9.29
CA PHE A 107 -9.78 -0.06 -9.49
C PHE A 107 -9.67 0.29 -10.98
N ILE A 108 -9.27 -0.65 -11.82
CA ILE A 108 -9.25 -0.46 -13.29
C ILE A 108 -10.65 -0.16 -13.82
N LYS A 109 -11.67 -0.92 -13.42
CA LYS A 109 -13.08 -0.66 -13.82
C LYS A 109 -13.58 0.71 -13.33
N ALA A 110 -13.17 1.12 -12.13
CA ALA A 110 -13.49 2.45 -11.62
C ALA A 110 -12.84 3.57 -12.46
N LEU A 111 -11.57 3.43 -12.81
CA LEU A 111 -10.87 4.37 -13.70
C LEU A 111 -11.52 4.46 -15.07
N GLU A 112 -11.94 3.34 -15.65
CA GLU A 112 -12.66 3.29 -16.92
C GLU A 112 -14.01 4.01 -16.84
N LYS A 113 -14.78 3.76 -15.76
CA LYS A 113 -16.06 4.44 -15.50
C LYS A 113 -15.88 5.95 -15.28
N MET A 114 -14.76 6.37 -14.68
CA MET A 114 -14.37 7.77 -14.55
C MET A 114 -13.82 8.39 -15.87
N LYS A 115 -13.70 7.61 -16.93
CA LYS A 115 -13.09 8.01 -18.21
C LYS A 115 -11.63 8.46 -18.06
N LEU A 116 -10.87 7.75 -17.25
CA LEU A 116 -9.45 7.95 -17.00
C LEU A 116 -8.65 6.75 -17.57
N PRO A 117 -8.52 6.63 -18.91
CA PRO A 117 -7.96 5.42 -19.54
C PRO A 117 -6.46 5.25 -19.29
N LYS A 118 -5.73 6.35 -19.06
CA LYS A 118 -4.30 6.36 -18.76
C LYS A 118 -3.99 7.41 -17.70
N LEU A 119 -3.23 7.01 -16.70
CA LEU A 119 -2.75 7.87 -15.62
C LEU A 119 -1.37 8.46 -15.95
N HIS A 120 -1.05 9.61 -15.36
CA HIS A 120 0.32 10.13 -15.36
C HIS A 120 1.24 9.24 -14.53
N ALA A 121 0.81 8.93 -13.31
CA ALA A 121 1.55 8.05 -12.40
C ALA A 121 0.61 7.20 -11.54
N VAL A 122 1.13 6.06 -11.07
CA VAL A 122 0.54 5.29 -9.97
C VAL A 122 1.62 5.05 -8.91
N ILE A 123 1.29 5.37 -7.66
CA ILE A 123 2.21 5.29 -6.52
C ILE A 123 1.53 4.53 -5.39
N GLY A 124 2.27 3.70 -4.66
CA GLY A 124 1.73 3.02 -3.48
C GLY A 124 2.80 2.42 -2.62
N GLY A 125 2.61 2.45 -1.30
CA GLY A 125 3.50 1.84 -0.33
C GLY A 125 2.96 0.53 0.23
N SER A 126 3.84 -0.45 0.48
CA SER A 126 3.45 -1.74 1.07
C SER A 126 2.39 -2.44 0.19
N ILE A 127 1.28 -2.93 0.77
CA ILE A 127 0.17 -3.52 -0.03
C ILE A 127 -0.30 -2.59 -1.16
N GLY A 128 -0.21 -1.27 -0.99
CA GLY A 128 -0.51 -0.31 -2.06
C GLY A 128 0.45 -0.43 -3.26
N GLY A 129 1.70 -0.77 -3.01
CA GLY A 129 2.69 -1.08 -4.04
C GLY A 129 2.47 -2.46 -4.66
N CYS A 130 2.10 -3.47 -3.85
CA CYS A 130 1.67 -4.78 -4.35
C CYS A 130 0.47 -4.64 -5.29
N LEU A 131 -0.50 -3.79 -4.92
CA LEU A 131 -1.67 -3.49 -5.75
C LEU A 131 -1.28 -2.85 -7.09
N ILE A 132 -0.21 -2.04 -7.13
CA ILE A 132 0.30 -1.51 -8.40
C ILE A 132 0.77 -2.64 -9.33
N TRP A 133 1.55 -3.59 -8.82
CA TRP A 133 1.99 -4.75 -9.59
C TRP A 133 0.82 -5.56 -10.16
N GLU A 134 -0.22 -5.79 -9.36
CA GLU A 134 -1.46 -6.42 -9.81
C GLU A 134 -2.16 -5.61 -10.91
N MET A 135 -2.26 -4.30 -10.75
CA MET A 135 -2.90 -3.42 -11.74
C MET A 135 -2.17 -3.42 -13.09
N ILE A 136 -0.83 -3.31 -13.08
CA ILE A 136 -0.07 -3.28 -14.33
C ILE A 136 0.01 -4.65 -15.02
N ALA A 137 -0.11 -5.73 -14.27
CA ALA A 137 -0.23 -7.08 -14.85
C ALA A 137 -1.56 -7.29 -15.58
N LEU A 138 -2.63 -6.60 -15.17
CA LEU A 138 -3.94 -6.61 -15.82
C LEU A 138 -4.07 -5.56 -16.92
N LYS A 139 -3.40 -4.41 -16.77
CA LYS A 139 -3.46 -3.27 -17.71
C LYS A 139 -2.08 -2.64 -17.90
N ASN A 140 -1.34 -3.11 -18.90
CA ASN A 140 0.08 -2.75 -19.13
C ASN A 140 0.31 -1.29 -19.50
N ASP A 141 -0.72 -0.57 -19.97
CA ASP A 141 -0.70 0.85 -20.34
C ASP A 141 -1.36 1.76 -19.28
N LEU A 142 -1.51 1.26 -18.04
CA LEU A 142 -2.22 1.93 -16.94
C LEU A 142 -1.72 3.35 -16.68
N ALA A 143 -0.42 3.54 -16.62
CA ALA A 143 0.21 4.83 -16.29
C ALA A 143 1.52 5.03 -17.07
N SER A 144 1.99 6.27 -17.15
CA SER A 144 3.31 6.58 -17.70
C SER A 144 4.44 6.29 -16.71
N LEU A 145 4.18 6.52 -15.42
CA LEU A 145 5.10 6.28 -14.30
C LEU A 145 4.49 5.28 -13.32
N ILE A 146 5.27 4.31 -12.90
CA ILE A 146 4.88 3.22 -11.99
C ILE A 146 5.86 3.21 -10.82
N ILE A 147 5.35 3.44 -9.60
CA ILE A 147 6.20 3.68 -8.43
C ILE A 147 5.73 2.82 -7.24
N PRO A 148 6.05 1.52 -7.21
CA PRO A 148 5.88 0.68 -6.03
C PRO A 148 6.95 1.02 -4.98
N VAL A 149 6.54 1.17 -3.72
CA VAL A 149 7.40 1.54 -2.59
C VAL A 149 7.32 0.46 -1.52
N ALA A 150 8.45 -0.13 -1.15
CA ALA A 150 8.56 -1.20 -0.16
C ALA A 150 7.49 -2.28 -0.40
N ALA A 151 7.50 -2.89 -1.58
CA ALA A 151 6.44 -3.80 -2.04
C ALA A 151 6.93 -4.73 -3.14
N ASP A 152 6.35 -5.94 -3.21
CA ASP A 152 6.67 -6.94 -4.20
C ASP A 152 5.45 -7.33 -5.06
N TRP A 153 5.71 -7.94 -6.19
CA TRP A 153 4.70 -8.46 -7.13
C TRP A 153 4.09 -9.80 -6.69
N LYS A 154 4.70 -10.45 -5.69
CA LYS A 154 4.26 -11.73 -5.14
C LYS A 154 4.58 -11.82 -3.65
N SER A 155 3.62 -12.29 -2.87
CA SER A 155 3.86 -12.64 -1.48
C SER A 155 4.72 -13.90 -1.42
N ASN A 156 5.95 -13.76 -0.91
CA ASN A 156 6.86 -14.89 -0.67
C ASN A 156 6.48 -15.67 0.58
N ASP A 157 7.14 -16.79 0.83
CA ASP A 157 6.88 -17.65 2.00
C ASP A 157 7.06 -16.92 3.33
N TRP A 158 7.99 -15.96 3.41
CA TRP A 158 8.20 -15.14 4.60
C TRP A 158 7.01 -14.23 4.88
N LEU A 159 6.50 -13.54 3.87
CA LEU A 159 5.32 -12.69 4.00
C LEU A 159 4.06 -13.52 4.30
N ILE A 160 3.91 -14.68 3.65
CA ILE A 160 2.82 -15.63 3.93
C ILE A 160 2.90 -16.14 5.38
N ALA A 161 4.07 -16.49 5.88
CA ALA A 161 4.24 -16.91 7.28
C ALA A 161 3.85 -15.80 8.26
N ASN A 162 4.22 -14.54 7.96
CA ASN A 162 3.83 -13.38 8.78
C ASN A 162 2.33 -13.15 8.78
N THR A 163 1.69 -13.17 7.60
CA THR A 163 0.24 -13.00 7.48
C THR A 163 -0.53 -14.15 8.12
N PHE A 164 -0.03 -15.38 8.04
CA PHE A 164 -0.60 -16.53 8.76
C PHE A 164 -0.54 -16.33 10.29
N LEU A 165 0.59 -15.87 10.84
CA LEU A 165 0.70 -15.60 12.26
C LEU A 165 -0.21 -14.44 12.67
N GLN A 166 -0.32 -13.41 11.87
CA GLN A 166 -1.28 -12.31 12.08
C GLN A 166 -2.73 -12.84 12.14
N ASP A 167 -3.12 -13.70 11.21
CA ASP A 167 -4.44 -14.32 11.20
C ASP A 167 -4.70 -15.15 12.48
N ARG A 168 -3.68 -15.90 12.96
CA ARG A 168 -3.76 -16.63 14.24
C ARG A 168 -3.97 -15.71 15.43
N ILE A 169 -3.28 -14.57 15.49
CA ILE A 169 -3.45 -13.57 16.54
C ILE A 169 -4.86 -12.95 16.45
N LEU A 170 -5.28 -12.51 15.28
CA LEU A 170 -6.59 -11.88 15.04
C LEU A 170 -7.75 -12.80 15.43
N LYS A 171 -7.62 -14.12 15.24
CA LYS A 171 -8.67 -15.10 15.54
C LYS A 171 -8.67 -15.59 16.99
N ASN A 172 -7.56 -15.54 17.73
CA ASN A 172 -7.44 -16.21 19.02
C ASN A 172 -7.09 -15.30 20.19
N SER A 173 -6.67 -14.03 19.96
CA SER A 173 -6.35 -13.12 21.05
C SER A 173 -7.60 -12.56 21.73
N LYS A 174 -7.43 -12.14 23.00
CA LYS A 174 -8.47 -11.41 23.75
C LYS A 174 -8.58 -9.95 23.32
N ASP A 175 -7.51 -9.36 22.79
CA ASP A 175 -7.48 -8.01 22.20
C ASP A 175 -6.84 -8.06 20.81
N PRO A 176 -7.58 -8.65 19.84
CA PRO A 176 -7.00 -9.14 18.60
C PRO A 176 -6.34 -8.04 17.75
N VAL A 177 -6.99 -6.89 17.55
CA VAL A 177 -6.45 -5.79 16.73
C VAL A 177 -5.21 -5.18 17.37
N SER A 178 -5.24 -4.99 18.70
CA SER A 178 -4.10 -4.45 19.45
C SER A 178 -2.90 -5.40 19.38
N ASP A 179 -3.11 -6.69 19.67
CA ASP A 179 -2.04 -7.68 19.71
C ASP A 179 -1.44 -7.94 18.33
N ALA A 180 -2.28 -8.01 17.31
CA ALA A 180 -1.82 -8.10 15.92
C ALA A 180 -0.98 -6.88 15.53
N ARG A 181 -1.38 -5.66 15.94
CA ARG A 181 -0.60 -4.45 15.69
C ARG A 181 0.74 -4.45 16.43
N ILE A 182 0.76 -4.88 17.70
CA ILE A 182 1.99 -5.04 18.49
C ILE A 182 2.96 -5.97 17.75
N HIS A 183 2.48 -7.12 17.32
CA HIS A 183 3.28 -8.06 16.54
C HIS A 183 3.77 -7.43 15.22
N ALA A 184 2.88 -6.81 14.44
CA ALA A 184 3.22 -6.18 13.16
C ALA A 184 4.34 -5.13 13.31
N MET A 185 4.34 -4.33 14.37
CA MET A 185 5.38 -3.33 14.62
C MET A 185 6.77 -3.95 14.79
N THR A 186 6.89 -5.23 15.16
CA THR A 186 8.19 -5.91 15.23
C THR A 186 8.79 -6.25 13.87
N PHE A 187 7.98 -6.25 12.80
CA PHE A 187 8.40 -6.42 11.41
C PHE A 187 8.45 -5.09 10.64
N TYR A 188 7.59 -4.14 11.01
CA TYR A 188 7.61 -2.81 10.38
C TYR A 188 8.81 -1.98 10.82
N ARG A 189 9.48 -2.37 11.90
CA ARG A 189 10.71 -1.74 12.39
C ARG A 189 11.85 -2.74 12.44
N SER A 190 13.06 -2.30 12.09
CA SER A 190 14.23 -3.16 12.20
C SER A 190 14.67 -3.34 13.68
N PRO A 191 15.38 -4.43 14.01
CA PRO A 191 16.00 -4.60 15.32
C PRO A 191 16.92 -3.43 15.71
N LYS A 192 17.64 -2.86 14.73
CA LYS A 192 18.51 -1.70 14.95
C LYS A 192 17.71 -0.47 15.35
N SER A 193 16.55 -0.23 14.73
CA SER A 193 15.64 0.86 15.09
C SER A 193 15.17 0.75 16.55
N PHE A 194 14.74 -0.45 16.98
CA PHE A 194 14.34 -0.69 18.36
C PHE A 194 15.48 -0.46 19.35
N ASN A 195 16.64 -1.05 19.10
CA ASN A 195 17.78 -0.94 20.02
C ASN A 195 18.29 0.49 20.14
N THR A 196 18.37 1.23 19.04
CA THR A 196 18.79 2.65 19.04
C THR A 196 17.79 3.53 19.77
N ARG A 197 16.48 3.30 19.56
CA ARG A 197 15.44 4.13 20.16
C ARG A 197 15.27 3.90 21.65
N PHE A 198 15.26 2.66 22.10
CA PHE A 198 14.83 2.31 23.45
C PHE A 198 16.00 2.02 24.39
N ASN A 199 17.11 1.48 23.90
CA ASN A 199 18.33 1.21 24.65
C ASN A 199 18.06 0.63 26.08
N ARG A 200 17.13 -0.34 26.19
CA ARG A 200 16.68 -0.97 27.46
C ARG A 200 16.18 0.00 28.54
N THR A 201 15.80 1.21 28.17
CA THR A 201 15.26 2.18 29.14
C THR A 201 13.89 1.75 29.65
N LYS A 202 13.57 2.16 30.87
CA LYS A 202 12.29 1.87 31.55
C LYS A 202 11.47 3.14 31.74
N SER A 203 10.16 2.95 31.94
CA SER A 203 9.23 3.98 32.39
C SER A 203 9.68 4.63 33.72
N LEU A 204 9.20 5.82 34.02
CA LEU A 204 9.57 6.53 35.25
C LEU A 204 9.28 5.74 36.52
N ASP A 205 8.20 4.98 36.55
CA ASP A 205 7.84 4.06 37.65
C ASP A 205 8.58 2.72 37.62
N LYS A 206 9.47 2.52 36.64
CA LYS A 206 10.28 1.31 36.41
C LYS A 206 9.49 0.00 36.28
N LYS A 207 8.17 0.06 36.04
CA LYS A 207 7.31 -1.13 35.95
C LYS A 207 7.43 -1.84 34.61
N MET A 208 7.68 -1.11 33.52
CA MET A 208 7.81 -1.69 32.17
C MET A 208 8.95 -1.04 31.38
N TYR A 209 9.43 -1.73 30.34
CA TYR A 209 10.36 -1.13 29.39
C TYR A 209 9.63 -0.13 28.47
N ASN A 210 10.34 0.92 28.07
CA ASN A 210 9.76 1.93 27.16
C ASN A 210 9.35 1.33 25.81
N VAL A 211 10.00 0.26 25.35
CA VAL A 211 9.60 -0.48 24.15
C VAL A 211 8.23 -1.16 24.32
N GLU A 212 7.94 -1.73 25.49
CA GLU A 212 6.65 -2.36 25.78
C GLU A 212 5.52 -1.32 25.79
N SER A 213 5.76 -0.18 26.45
CA SER A 213 4.83 0.94 26.48
C SER A 213 4.55 1.48 25.07
N TRP A 214 5.60 1.62 24.25
CA TRP A 214 5.47 2.11 22.87
C TRP A 214 4.67 1.13 21.99
N LEU A 215 4.94 -0.17 22.07
CA LEU A 215 4.20 -1.21 21.37
C LEU A 215 2.71 -1.21 21.76
N SER A 216 2.44 -1.17 23.07
CA SER A 216 1.07 -1.12 23.62
C SER A 216 0.33 0.11 23.12
N HIS A 217 0.99 1.29 23.09
CA HIS A 217 0.40 2.51 22.54
C HIS A 217 -0.02 2.33 21.07
N HIS A 218 0.83 1.72 20.24
CA HIS A 218 0.50 1.46 18.83
C HIS A 218 -0.66 0.48 18.67
N GLY A 219 -0.73 -0.55 19.51
CA GLY A 219 -1.87 -1.48 19.55
C GLY A 219 -3.19 -0.78 19.86
N VAL A 220 -3.24 -0.04 20.96
CA VAL A 220 -4.43 0.73 21.38
C VAL A 220 -4.84 1.75 20.30
N LYS A 221 -3.87 2.48 19.73
CA LYS A 221 -4.14 3.49 18.70
C LYS A 221 -4.78 2.88 17.44
N LEU A 222 -4.33 1.70 17.01
CA LEU A 222 -4.95 1.03 15.86
C LEU A 222 -6.35 0.53 16.18
N ARG A 223 -6.53 -0.14 17.32
CA ARG A 223 -7.85 -0.65 17.74
C ARG A 223 -8.95 0.42 17.80
N GLN A 224 -8.58 1.68 18.06
CA GLN A 224 -9.55 2.79 18.09
C GLN A 224 -10.12 3.17 16.73
N ARG A 225 -9.46 2.79 15.62
CA ARG A 225 -9.81 3.25 14.28
C ARG A 225 -9.88 2.16 13.21
N PHE A 226 -9.62 0.91 13.56
CA PHE A 226 -9.55 -0.19 12.62
C PHE A 226 -10.27 -1.40 13.20
N SER A 227 -11.25 -1.94 12.46
CA SER A 227 -12.05 -3.06 12.95
C SER A 227 -11.32 -4.40 12.82
N LEU A 228 -11.79 -5.39 13.54
CA LEU A 228 -11.26 -6.75 13.45
C LEU A 228 -11.47 -7.34 12.05
N GLU A 229 -12.68 -7.16 11.52
CA GLU A 229 -13.08 -7.65 10.20
C GLU A 229 -12.21 -7.03 9.11
N SER A 230 -12.01 -5.71 9.17
CA SER A 230 -11.13 -4.99 8.25
C SER A 230 -9.68 -5.52 8.32
N TYR A 231 -9.18 -5.79 9.53
CA TYR A 231 -7.80 -6.28 9.64
C TYR A 231 -7.65 -7.70 9.09
N ILE A 232 -8.59 -8.60 9.37
CA ILE A 232 -8.60 -9.96 8.82
C ILE A 232 -8.66 -9.91 7.29
N PHE A 233 -9.55 -9.08 6.73
CA PHE A 233 -9.72 -8.95 5.30
C PHE A 233 -8.47 -8.37 4.62
N MET A 234 -7.94 -7.26 5.11
CA MET A 234 -6.73 -6.63 4.56
C MET A 234 -5.49 -7.52 4.68
N ASN A 235 -5.37 -8.29 5.76
CA ASN A 235 -4.31 -9.28 5.94
C ASN A 235 -4.40 -10.41 4.90
N ARG A 236 -5.63 -10.88 4.59
CA ARG A 236 -5.88 -11.86 3.53
C ARG A 236 -5.52 -11.31 2.15
N LEU A 237 -5.90 -10.06 1.85
CA LEU A 237 -5.52 -9.40 0.59
C LEU A 237 -4.00 -9.35 0.44
N LEU A 238 -3.27 -8.98 1.49
CA LEU A 238 -1.81 -8.92 1.45
C LEU A 238 -1.20 -10.28 1.13
N SER A 239 -1.65 -11.36 1.77
CA SER A 239 -1.13 -12.72 1.51
C SER A 239 -1.48 -13.24 0.12
N SER A 240 -2.50 -12.68 -0.53
CA SER A 240 -2.97 -13.11 -1.85
C SER A 240 -2.25 -12.45 -3.02
N THR A 241 -1.28 -11.56 -2.77
CA THR A 241 -0.50 -10.91 -3.82
C THR A 241 0.22 -11.96 -4.68
N ASP A 242 -0.12 -12.03 -5.96
CA ASP A 242 0.57 -12.89 -6.95
C ASP A 242 0.12 -12.55 -8.37
N ILE A 243 0.90 -11.79 -9.11
CA ILE A 243 0.57 -11.47 -10.50
C ILE A 243 0.68 -12.68 -11.44
N THR A 244 1.26 -13.78 -10.97
CA THR A 244 1.45 -15.02 -11.74
C THR A 244 0.41 -16.09 -11.43
N ARG A 245 -0.66 -15.76 -10.69
CA ARG A 245 -1.70 -16.71 -10.26
C ARG A 245 -2.41 -17.45 -11.38
N ASP A 246 -2.35 -16.94 -12.61
CA ASP A 246 -2.89 -17.58 -13.81
C ASP A 246 -1.90 -18.55 -14.48
N GLY A 247 -0.75 -18.82 -13.86
CA GLY A 247 0.29 -19.74 -14.34
C GLY A 247 1.27 -19.12 -15.35
N GLN A 248 1.14 -17.83 -15.67
CA GLN A 248 2.15 -17.15 -16.48
C GLN A 248 3.36 -16.79 -15.62
N THR A 249 4.55 -16.67 -16.25
CA THR A 249 5.76 -16.21 -15.55
C THR A 249 5.74 -14.70 -15.33
N PHE A 250 6.56 -14.22 -14.37
CA PHE A 250 6.76 -12.79 -14.15
C PHE A 250 7.20 -12.07 -15.42
N GLU A 251 8.16 -12.63 -16.16
CA GLU A 251 8.67 -12.09 -17.41
C GLU A 251 7.56 -11.89 -18.45
N ASN A 252 6.66 -12.88 -18.59
CA ASN A 252 5.53 -12.77 -19.51
C ASN A 252 4.56 -11.65 -19.10
N LYS A 253 4.31 -11.49 -17.81
CA LYS A 253 3.43 -10.44 -17.27
C LYS A 253 3.96 -9.04 -17.54
N ILE A 254 5.28 -8.85 -17.37
CA ILE A 254 5.90 -7.53 -17.52
C ILE A 254 6.29 -7.19 -18.96
N SER A 255 6.42 -8.17 -19.85
CA SER A 255 6.96 -8.02 -21.21
C SER A 255 6.25 -6.96 -22.08
N LYS A 256 5.00 -6.62 -21.76
CA LYS A 256 4.19 -5.66 -22.51
C LYS A 256 4.09 -4.29 -21.84
N ILE A 257 4.78 -4.08 -20.71
CA ILE A 257 4.75 -2.82 -19.99
C ILE A 257 5.66 -1.81 -20.72
N ASN A 258 5.09 -0.65 -21.09
CA ASN A 258 5.80 0.43 -21.77
C ASN A 258 5.97 1.67 -20.88
N SER A 259 5.81 1.51 -19.58
CA SER A 259 5.91 2.57 -18.59
C SER A 259 7.32 2.62 -17.99
N SER A 260 7.73 3.80 -17.49
CA SER A 260 8.93 3.89 -16.66
C SER A 260 8.60 3.42 -15.25
N ILE A 261 9.36 2.44 -14.73
CA ILE A 261 9.14 1.84 -13.42
C ILE A 261 10.22 2.33 -12.46
N HIS A 262 9.83 2.86 -11.31
CA HIS A 262 10.71 3.31 -10.25
C HIS A 262 10.40 2.53 -8.97
N VAL A 263 11.08 1.41 -8.75
CA VAL A 263 10.99 0.66 -7.49
C VAL A 263 11.70 1.45 -6.40
N ILE A 264 11.08 1.60 -5.24
CA ILE A 264 11.68 2.25 -4.07
C ILE A 264 11.79 1.23 -2.95
N SER A 265 13.01 0.76 -2.71
CA SER A 265 13.36 -0.23 -1.68
C SER A 265 13.87 0.45 -0.41
N ILE A 266 13.85 -0.26 0.71
CA ILE A 266 14.41 0.20 1.99
C ILE A 266 15.49 -0.81 2.42
N ASP A 267 16.72 -0.34 2.66
CA ASP A 267 17.88 -1.20 2.94
C ASP A 267 17.76 -2.04 4.22
N SER A 268 16.91 -1.65 5.16
CA SER A 268 16.68 -2.35 6.43
C SER A 268 15.29 -2.98 6.54
N ASP A 269 14.53 -3.03 5.44
CA ASP A 269 13.21 -3.67 5.44
C ASP A 269 13.35 -5.19 5.64
N ILE A 270 12.66 -5.71 6.66
CA ILE A 270 12.61 -7.15 6.97
C ILE A 270 11.22 -7.73 6.70
N PHE A 271 10.30 -6.93 6.16
CA PHE A 271 8.95 -7.33 5.80
C PHE A 271 8.82 -7.54 4.28
N PHE A 272 9.28 -6.58 3.48
CA PHE A 272 9.54 -6.72 2.05
C PHE A 272 11.06 -6.59 1.85
N LEU A 273 11.69 -7.69 1.45
CA LEU A 273 13.15 -7.79 1.44
C LEU A 273 13.75 -7.02 0.26
N PRO A 274 14.73 -6.13 0.47
CA PRO A 274 15.34 -5.36 -0.61
C PRO A 274 16.07 -6.23 -1.65
N GLU A 275 16.46 -7.46 -1.29
CA GLU A 275 17.04 -8.44 -2.20
C GLU A 275 16.04 -8.89 -3.27
N GLU A 276 14.75 -9.02 -2.92
CA GLU A 276 13.67 -9.39 -3.85
C GLU A 276 13.38 -8.27 -4.85
N ASP A 277 13.39 -7.02 -4.39
CA ASP A 277 13.32 -5.86 -5.28
C ASP A 277 14.51 -5.83 -6.28
N GLN A 278 15.72 -6.15 -5.82
CA GLN A 278 16.91 -6.22 -6.68
C GLN A 278 16.77 -7.32 -7.73
N GLU A 279 16.27 -8.49 -7.36
CA GLU A 279 15.98 -9.58 -8.28
C GLU A 279 14.92 -9.18 -9.31
N THR A 280 13.81 -8.62 -8.87
CA THR A 280 12.73 -8.08 -9.71
C THR A 280 13.28 -7.09 -10.74
N VAL A 281 14.08 -6.13 -10.30
CA VAL A 281 14.73 -5.13 -11.19
C VAL A 281 15.70 -5.79 -12.16
N SER A 282 16.45 -6.79 -11.72
CA SER A 282 17.40 -7.54 -12.57
C SER A 282 16.66 -8.28 -13.69
N ILE A 283 15.58 -8.98 -13.35
CA ILE A 283 14.75 -9.71 -14.32
C ILE A 283 14.10 -8.72 -15.31
N ALA A 284 13.52 -7.64 -14.81
CA ALA A 284 12.87 -6.66 -15.65
C ALA A 284 13.85 -5.98 -16.64
N ARG A 285 15.06 -5.64 -16.20
CA ARG A 285 16.11 -5.09 -17.10
C ARG A 285 16.55 -6.07 -18.18
N LYS A 286 16.66 -7.36 -17.85
CA LYS A 286 16.96 -8.41 -18.86
C LYS A 286 15.86 -8.52 -19.92
N ASN A 287 14.64 -8.12 -19.59
CA ASN A 287 13.49 -8.04 -20.50
C ASN A 287 13.32 -6.65 -21.13
N ASN A 288 14.32 -5.79 -21.09
CA ASN A 288 14.39 -4.45 -21.69
C ASN A 288 13.36 -3.47 -21.16
N LEU A 289 12.87 -3.63 -19.94
CA LEU A 289 12.00 -2.65 -19.30
C LEU A 289 12.80 -1.43 -18.82
N ASP A 290 12.20 -0.25 -18.93
CA ASP A 290 12.71 0.97 -18.29
C ASP A 290 12.40 0.92 -16.78
N ILE A 291 13.33 0.33 -16.01
CA ILE A 291 13.18 0.13 -14.57
C ILE A 291 14.41 0.61 -13.80
N LYS A 292 14.16 1.35 -12.74
CA LYS A 292 15.18 1.86 -11.81
C LYS A 292 14.84 1.42 -10.39
N ASN A 293 15.87 1.09 -9.60
CA ASN A 293 15.75 0.89 -8.17
C ASN A 293 16.33 2.10 -7.43
N HIS A 294 15.54 2.67 -6.52
CA HIS A 294 15.92 3.74 -5.59
C HIS A 294 15.95 3.15 -4.18
N ILE A 295 17.04 3.34 -3.46
CA ILE A 295 17.22 2.77 -2.12
C ILE A 295 17.10 3.89 -1.07
N ILE A 296 16.18 3.73 -0.13
CA ILE A 296 16.10 4.52 1.09
C ILE A 296 17.02 3.88 2.12
N ASN A 297 18.05 4.63 2.55
CA ASN A 297 18.96 4.19 3.59
C ASN A 297 18.43 4.59 4.96
N SER A 298 17.99 3.62 5.75
CA SER A 298 17.36 3.87 7.04
C SER A 298 17.54 2.71 8.00
N ILE A 299 17.58 3.01 9.29
CA ILE A 299 17.49 1.98 10.33
C ILE A 299 16.04 1.60 10.66
N HIS A 300 15.05 2.27 10.06
CA HIS A 300 13.66 2.21 10.53
C HIS A 300 12.85 1.05 9.94
N GLY A 301 13.45 0.21 9.09
CA GLY A 301 12.75 -0.92 8.47
C GLY A 301 11.65 -0.48 7.53
N HIS A 302 10.63 -1.30 7.37
CA HIS A 302 9.50 -1.08 6.48
C HIS A 302 8.84 0.31 6.63
N ASP A 303 8.68 0.81 7.86
CA ASP A 303 8.09 2.13 8.13
C ASP A 303 8.92 3.31 7.57
N ALA A 304 10.14 3.09 7.05
CA ALA A 304 10.98 4.16 6.54
C ALA A 304 10.32 4.95 5.40
N PHE A 305 9.45 4.33 4.59
CA PHE A 305 8.70 5.08 3.55
C PHE A 305 7.71 6.11 4.12
N LEU A 306 7.41 6.06 5.40
CA LEU A 306 6.60 7.06 6.13
C LEU A 306 7.45 8.01 6.97
N ILE A 307 8.72 7.64 7.23
CA ILE A 307 9.60 8.36 8.18
C ILE A 307 10.66 9.17 7.46
N GLU A 308 11.28 8.59 6.43
CA GLU A 308 12.39 9.21 5.68
C GLU A 308 11.88 10.16 4.59
N THR A 309 11.01 11.08 4.99
CA THR A 309 10.31 12.01 4.08
C THR A 309 11.26 12.81 3.21
N LYS A 310 12.46 13.17 3.73
CA LYS A 310 13.47 13.88 2.95
C LYS A 310 14.00 13.03 1.80
N GLN A 311 14.41 11.79 2.04
CA GLN A 311 14.94 10.90 1.00
C GLN A 311 13.87 10.61 -0.07
N ILE A 312 12.62 10.38 0.34
CA ILE A 312 11.49 10.18 -0.57
C ILE A 312 11.24 11.45 -1.40
N SER A 313 11.27 12.62 -0.77
CA SER A 313 11.13 13.90 -1.47
C SER A 313 12.22 14.09 -2.52
N ASP A 314 13.47 13.77 -2.19
CA ASP A 314 14.61 13.88 -3.11
C ASP A 314 14.48 12.92 -4.29
N ILE A 315 13.91 11.72 -4.08
CA ILE A 315 13.62 10.75 -5.14
C ILE A 315 12.49 11.27 -6.03
N PHE A 316 11.36 11.69 -5.44
CA PHE A 316 10.19 12.14 -6.21
C PHE A 316 10.44 13.44 -6.97
N THR A 317 11.22 14.37 -6.43
CA THR A 317 11.62 15.60 -7.14
C THR A 317 12.42 15.30 -8.43
N LYS A 318 13.07 14.15 -8.51
CA LYS A 318 13.80 13.72 -9.72
C LYS A 318 12.91 12.96 -10.71
N ILE A 319 11.75 12.47 -10.26
CA ILE A 319 10.81 11.69 -11.08
C ILE A 319 9.72 12.60 -11.66
N PHE A 320 9.22 13.57 -10.87
CA PHE A 320 8.17 14.54 -11.20
C PHE A 320 8.71 15.92 -11.52
#